data_dcd7492d32350922d31046192403159f
#
_entry.id   dcd7492d32350922d31046192403159f
#
_cell.length_a   1.000
_cell.length_b   1.000
_cell.length_c   1.000
_cell.angle_alpha   90.00
_cell.angle_beta   90.00
_cell.angle_gamma   90.00
#
_symmetry.space_group_name_H-M   'P 1'
#
loop_
_entity.id
_entity.type
_entity.pdbx_description
1 polymer ?
#
loop_
_entity_poly.entity_id
_entity_poly.type
_entity_poly.pdbx_seq_one_letter_code
_entity_poly.pdbx_strand_id
1 'polypeptide(L)'
;MIDFCWRFHYNSIEGDEEMLTPERHRMILDMLQEKGIVKIQELVQATASSEATIRRDLSHLESENLLKRVHGGAALLQGKGMEASLSEKSTKQLSEKKRIARLAASLIQEGDCIYLDAGSTTYEMIPLLVDKKVTVVTNGLMHLESLYEYDIQAYVVGGKIKGLTKALVGSQAIRGLQDYRFDKCFIGTNGIHEELGYTTPDPEEASIKKMALQLSEQRYVIADRSKWNKVCFVQFAAIQEAVLIIDQLEQDEESAISNKTTVIKVVE
;
A
#
# COMPACT_ATOMS: atom_id res chain seq x y z
N MET A 1 0.49 -57.25 -35.57
CA MET A 1 0.78 -55.99 -36.25
C MET A 1 -0.56 -55.43 -36.70
N ILE A 2 -1.21 -54.70 -35.77
CA ILE A 2 -2.53 -54.10 -36.03
C ILE A 2 -2.43 -52.67 -35.47
N ASP A 3 -2.30 -51.74 -36.43
CA ASP A 3 -2.38 -50.29 -36.17
C ASP A 3 -3.79 -49.91 -35.78
N PHE A 4 -3.96 -49.33 -34.59
CA PHE A 4 -5.19 -48.70 -34.18
C PHE A 4 -4.96 -47.19 -34.08
N CYS A 5 -5.21 -46.52 -35.20
CA CYS A 5 -5.18 -45.06 -35.32
C CYS A 5 -6.52 -44.52 -34.75
N TRP A 6 -6.50 -43.96 -33.51
CA TRP A 6 -7.62 -43.20 -32.94
C TRP A 6 -7.50 -41.74 -33.35
N ARG A 7 -8.24 -41.38 -34.39
CA ARG A 7 -8.40 -40.00 -34.90
C ARG A 7 -9.51 -39.37 -34.00
N PHE A 8 -9.12 -38.65 -32.96
CA PHE A 8 -10.06 -37.79 -32.22
C PHE A 8 -10.40 -36.60 -33.09
N HIS A 9 -11.63 -36.55 -33.56
CA HIS A 9 -12.23 -35.30 -34.07
C HIS A 9 -12.50 -34.40 -32.85
N TYR A 10 -11.72 -33.34 -32.79
CA TYR A 10 -12.05 -32.23 -31.87
C TYR A 10 -13.16 -31.42 -32.56
N ASN A 11 -14.39 -31.68 -32.19
CA ASN A 11 -15.49 -30.76 -32.47
C ASN A 11 -15.28 -29.53 -31.60
N SER A 12 -14.95 -28.41 -32.22
CA SER A 12 -15.01 -27.08 -31.61
C SER A 12 -16.46 -26.79 -31.25
N ILE A 13 -16.81 -27.03 -29.99
CA ILE A 13 -17.99 -26.42 -29.40
C ILE A 13 -17.51 -25.05 -28.91
N GLU A 14 -17.75 -24.01 -29.70
CA GLU A 14 -17.83 -22.63 -29.21
C GLU A 14 -19.06 -22.56 -28.30
N GLY A 15 -18.89 -22.98 -27.05
CA GLY A 15 -19.78 -22.65 -25.99
C GLY A 15 -19.20 -21.45 -25.28
N ASP A 16 -19.96 -20.36 -25.18
CA ASP A 16 -19.71 -19.25 -24.27
C ASP A 16 -19.55 -19.86 -22.87
N GLU A 17 -18.30 -20.02 -22.41
CA GLU A 17 -18.04 -20.39 -21.01
C GLU A 17 -18.48 -19.23 -20.14
N GLU A 18 -19.66 -19.36 -19.55
CA GLU A 18 -20.20 -18.35 -18.62
C GLU A 18 -19.24 -18.28 -17.42
N MET A 19 -18.62 -17.10 -17.23
CA MET A 19 -17.63 -16.84 -16.17
C MET A 19 -18.22 -17.25 -14.81
N LEU A 20 -17.47 -18.04 -14.05
CA LEU A 20 -17.88 -18.51 -12.73
C LEU A 20 -18.12 -17.34 -11.75
N THR A 21 -19.10 -17.45 -10.89
CA THR A 21 -19.46 -16.38 -9.94
C THR A 21 -18.29 -15.87 -9.10
N PRO A 22 -17.38 -16.69 -8.53
CA PRO A 22 -16.23 -16.18 -7.79
C PRO A 22 -15.24 -15.39 -8.66
N GLU A 23 -15.04 -15.81 -9.89
CA GLU A 23 -14.18 -15.15 -10.86
C GLU A 23 -14.76 -13.81 -11.28
N ARG A 24 -16.05 -13.76 -11.51
CA ARG A 24 -16.79 -12.55 -11.85
C ARG A 24 -16.79 -11.53 -10.69
N HIS A 25 -17.01 -12.00 -9.46
CA HIS A 25 -16.91 -11.16 -8.26
C HIS A 25 -15.51 -10.54 -8.11
N ARG A 26 -14.47 -11.33 -8.35
CA ARG A 26 -13.08 -10.84 -8.32
C ARG A 26 -12.85 -9.76 -9.37
N MET A 27 -13.26 -10.00 -10.60
CA MET A 27 -13.13 -9.02 -11.69
C MET A 27 -13.89 -7.72 -11.40
N ILE A 28 -15.11 -7.79 -10.85
CA ILE A 28 -15.87 -6.61 -10.42
C ILE A 28 -15.10 -5.80 -9.38
N LEU A 29 -14.53 -6.44 -8.38
CA LEU A 29 -13.77 -5.78 -7.32
C LEU A 29 -12.45 -5.19 -7.84
N ASP A 30 -11.75 -5.89 -8.72
CA ASP A 30 -10.52 -5.41 -9.36
C ASP A 30 -10.77 -4.15 -10.20
N MET A 31 -11.84 -4.14 -11.00
CA MET A 31 -12.26 -2.96 -11.78
C MET A 31 -12.64 -1.77 -10.89
N LEU A 32 -13.32 -2.05 -9.76
CA LEU A 32 -13.66 -1.01 -8.78
C LEU A 32 -12.43 -0.44 -8.08
N GLN A 33 -11.45 -1.28 -7.78
CA GLN A 33 -10.19 -0.84 -7.19
C GLN A 33 -9.39 0.04 -8.14
N GLU A 34 -9.41 -0.27 -9.44
CA GLU A 34 -8.70 0.50 -10.45
C GLU A 34 -9.38 1.86 -10.73
N LYS A 35 -10.73 1.86 -10.89
CA LYS A 35 -11.48 3.03 -11.37
C LYS A 35 -12.18 3.81 -10.26
N GLY A 36 -12.33 3.24 -9.06
CA GLY A 36 -13.10 3.81 -7.96
C GLY A 36 -14.63 3.72 -8.13
N ILE A 37 -15.12 3.93 -9.34
CA ILE A 37 -16.55 3.80 -9.76
C ILE A 37 -16.58 3.07 -11.09
N VAL A 38 -17.49 2.10 -11.23
CA VAL A 38 -17.68 1.34 -12.47
C VAL A 38 -19.18 1.29 -12.82
N LYS A 39 -19.52 1.54 -14.09
CA LYS A 39 -20.89 1.45 -14.58
C LYS A 39 -21.28 0.00 -14.84
N ILE A 40 -22.58 -0.33 -14.69
CA ILE A 40 -23.09 -1.68 -14.98
C ILE A 40 -22.73 -2.11 -16.39
N GLN A 41 -22.79 -1.22 -17.37
CA GLN A 41 -22.49 -1.52 -18.78
C GLN A 41 -21.02 -1.94 -18.97
N GLU A 42 -20.07 -1.32 -18.25
CA GLU A 42 -18.66 -1.70 -18.29
C GLU A 42 -18.44 -3.10 -17.68
N LEU A 43 -19.17 -3.40 -16.58
CA LEU A 43 -19.12 -4.73 -15.95
C LEU A 43 -19.72 -5.81 -16.85
N VAL A 44 -20.85 -5.52 -17.52
CA VAL A 44 -21.48 -6.41 -18.50
C VAL A 44 -20.51 -6.74 -19.63
N GLN A 45 -19.82 -5.74 -20.18
CA GLN A 45 -18.83 -5.94 -21.24
C GLN A 45 -17.61 -6.72 -20.78
N ALA A 46 -17.07 -6.39 -19.61
CA ALA A 46 -15.87 -7.04 -19.09
C ALA A 46 -16.09 -8.51 -18.70
N THR A 47 -17.27 -8.84 -18.17
CA THR A 47 -17.60 -10.18 -17.67
C THR A 47 -18.38 -11.05 -18.65
N ALA A 48 -18.77 -10.50 -19.79
CA ALA A 48 -19.69 -11.13 -20.77
C ALA A 48 -20.99 -11.66 -20.13
N SER A 49 -21.44 -11.05 -19.01
CA SER A 49 -22.59 -11.50 -18.24
C SER A 49 -23.79 -10.58 -18.44
N SER A 50 -25.01 -11.08 -18.22
CA SER A 50 -26.20 -10.27 -18.33
C SER A 50 -26.26 -9.14 -17.28
N GLU A 51 -26.95 -8.04 -17.60
CA GLU A 51 -27.16 -6.94 -16.65
C GLU A 51 -27.85 -7.42 -15.36
N ALA A 52 -28.79 -8.38 -15.50
CA ALA A 52 -29.48 -8.98 -14.36
C ALA A 52 -28.54 -9.75 -13.45
N THR A 53 -27.59 -10.50 -14.02
CA THR A 53 -26.55 -11.21 -13.28
C THR A 53 -25.65 -10.22 -12.54
N ILE A 54 -25.16 -9.19 -13.22
CA ILE A 54 -24.33 -8.13 -12.61
C ILE A 54 -25.06 -7.44 -11.46
N ARG A 55 -26.34 -7.09 -11.63
CA ARG A 55 -27.14 -6.48 -10.55
C ARG A 55 -27.26 -7.37 -9.31
N ARG A 56 -27.37 -8.71 -9.48
CA ARG A 56 -27.39 -9.65 -8.36
C ARG A 56 -26.02 -9.74 -7.68
N ASP A 57 -24.94 -9.83 -8.46
CA ASP A 57 -23.58 -9.85 -7.95
C ASP A 57 -23.27 -8.57 -7.15
N LEU A 58 -23.62 -7.39 -7.68
CA LEU A 58 -23.43 -6.14 -6.97
C LEU A 58 -24.23 -6.08 -5.67
N SER A 59 -25.46 -6.64 -5.65
CA SER A 59 -26.27 -6.71 -4.43
C SER A 59 -25.66 -7.66 -3.40
N HIS A 60 -25.11 -8.78 -3.84
CA HIS A 60 -24.42 -9.72 -2.97
C HIS A 60 -23.14 -9.11 -2.39
N LEU A 61 -22.29 -8.53 -3.23
CA LEU A 61 -21.05 -7.87 -2.79
C LEU A 61 -21.30 -6.66 -1.88
N GLU A 62 -22.41 -5.95 -2.08
CA GLU A 62 -22.84 -4.88 -1.19
C GLU A 62 -23.27 -5.42 0.18
N SER A 63 -24.01 -6.54 0.21
CA SER A 63 -24.40 -7.18 1.47
C SER A 63 -23.21 -7.70 2.27
N GLU A 64 -22.12 -8.05 1.59
CA GLU A 64 -20.84 -8.43 2.17
C GLU A 64 -19.94 -7.23 2.54
N ASN A 65 -20.43 -5.99 2.35
CA ASN A 65 -19.66 -4.76 2.56
C ASN A 65 -18.36 -4.67 1.74
N LEU A 66 -18.35 -5.22 0.53
CA LEU A 66 -17.20 -5.19 -0.37
C LEU A 66 -17.27 -4.02 -1.37
N LEU A 67 -18.46 -3.49 -1.64
CA LEU A 67 -18.69 -2.32 -2.49
C LEU A 67 -19.95 -1.57 -2.05
N LYS A 68 -20.17 -0.38 -2.63
CA LYS A 68 -21.41 0.38 -2.49
C LYS A 68 -22.09 0.50 -3.86
N ARG A 69 -23.36 0.15 -3.96
CA ARG A 69 -24.14 0.38 -5.16
C ARG A 69 -24.44 1.87 -5.32
N VAL A 70 -24.28 2.37 -6.53
CA VAL A 70 -24.62 3.73 -6.92
C VAL A 70 -25.59 3.69 -8.12
N HIS A 71 -26.18 4.83 -8.46
CA HIS A 71 -27.10 4.88 -9.61
C HIS A 71 -26.37 4.48 -10.90
N GLY A 72 -26.77 3.35 -11.49
CA GLY A 72 -26.19 2.83 -12.74
C GLY A 72 -24.87 2.08 -12.60
N GLY A 73 -24.43 1.71 -11.38
CA GLY A 73 -23.16 1.00 -11.19
C GLY A 73 -22.82 0.68 -9.74
N ALA A 74 -21.53 0.57 -9.48
CA ALA A 74 -20.99 0.40 -8.15
C ALA A 74 -19.81 1.34 -7.92
N ALA A 75 -19.59 1.70 -6.67
CA ALA A 75 -18.43 2.45 -6.19
C ALA A 75 -17.65 1.61 -5.19
N LEU A 76 -16.36 1.83 -5.13
CA LEU A 76 -15.55 1.29 -4.07
C LEU A 76 -16.08 1.82 -2.73
N LEU A 77 -16.23 0.94 -1.75
CA LEU A 77 -16.51 1.38 -0.38
C LEU A 77 -15.30 2.19 0.10
N GLN A 78 -15.42 3.51 0.10
CA GLN A 78 -14.45 4.38 0.74
C GLN A 78 -14.70 4.39 2.25
N GLY A 79 -14.47 3.25 2.90
CA GLY A 79 -14.44 3.17 4.34
C GLY A 79 -13.05 3.54 4.86
N LYS A 80 -12.98 4.31 5.95
CA LYS A 80 -11.72 4.69 6.61
C LYS A 80 -10.84 3.48 6.98
N GLY A 81 -11.42 2.29 7.07
CA GLY A 81 -10.74 1.01 7.37
C GLY A 81 -10.30 0.21 6.15
N MET A 82 -10.60 0.64 4.92
CA MET A 82 -10.19 -0.11 3.72
C MET A 82 -8.74 0.15 3.36
N GLU A 83 -8.01 -0.91 3.09
CA GLU A 83 -6.60 -0.85 2.72
C GLU A 83 -6.37 -1.57 1.39
N ALA A 84 -5.66 -0.93 0.47
CA ALA A 84 -5.19 -1.58 -0.74
C ALA A 84 -4.06 -2.57 -0.41
N SER A 85 -3.98 -3.68 -1.14
CA SER A 85 -2.90 -4.65 -0.99
C SER A 85 -1.54 -4.03 -1.31
N LEU A 86 -0.47 -4.63 -0.79
CA LEU A 86 0.88 -4.17 -1.09
C LEU A 86 1.19 -4.27 -2.59
N SER A 87 0.71 -5.31 -3.28
CA SER A 87 0.89 -5.49 -4.73
C SER A 87 0.25 -4.35 -5.52
N GLU A 88 -0.96 -3.93 -5.16
CA GLU A 88 -1.62 -2.77 -5.78
C GLU A 88 -0.88 -1.47 -5.47
N LYS A 89 -0.45 -1.29 -4.21
CA LYS A 89 0.34 -0.12 -3.83
C LYS A 89 1.67 -0.05 -4.57
N SER A 90 2.32 -1.19 -4.86
CA SER A 90 3.63 -1.22 -5.53
C SER A 90 3.58 -0.78 -7.00
N THR A 91 2.47 -0.98 -7.68
CA THR A 91 2.31 -0.57 -9.09
C THR A 91 1.79 0.86 -9.25
N LYS A 92 1.05 1.38 -8.26
CA LYS A 92 0.50 2.75 -8.30
C LYS A 92 1.55 3.78 -7.92
N GLN A 93 1.65 4.87 -8.70
CA GLN A 93 2.55 6.02 -8.45
C GLN A 93 4.02 5.58 -8.27
N LEU A 94 4.49 4.64 -9.08
CA LEU A 94 5.84 4.07 -8.93
C LEU A 94 6.93 5.11 -9.22
N SER A 95 6.74 5.98 -10.21
CA SER A 95 7.68 7.07 -10.55
C SER A 95 7.83 8.06 -9.40
N GLU A 96 6.71 8.46 -8.79
CA GLU A 96 6.65 9.35 -7.64
C GLU A 96 7.35 8.72 -6.43
N LYS A 97 7.07 7.46 -6.13
CA LYS A 97 7.72 6.73 -5.05
C LYS A 97 9.23 6.63 -5.22
N LYS A 98 9.70 6.37 -6.44
CA LYS A 98 11.14 6.34 -6.73
C LYS A 98 11.81 7.70 -6.54
N ARG A 99 11.13 8.79 -6.89
CA ARG A 99 11.64 10.15 -6.64
C ARG A 99 11.68 10.46 -5.14
N ILE A 100 10.60 10.14 -4.42
CA ILE A 100 10.53 10.28 -2.96
C ILE A 100 11.61 9.44 -2.28
N ALA A 101 11.78 8.18 -2.70
CA ALA A 101 12.80 7.29 -2.16
C ALA A 101 14.22 7.83 -2.34
N ARG A 102 14.54 8.41 -3.52
CA ARG A 102 15.85 9.06 -3.75
C ARG A 102 16.08 10.22 -2.80
N LEU A 103 15.09 11.07 -2.64
CA LEU A 103 15.17 12.22 -1.72
C LEU A 103 15.31 11.73 -0.27
N ALA A 104 14.50 10.77 0.17
CA ALA A 104 14.61 10.19 1.51
C ALA A 104 15.96 9.52 1.75
N ALA A 105 16.48 8.75 0.79
CA ALA A 105 17.79 8.13 0.88
C ALA A 105 18.94 9.14 0.93
N SER A 106 18.81 10.32 0.30
CA SER A 106 19.83 11.38 0.35
C SER A 106 20.02 11.97 1.75
N LEU A 107 19.03 11.85 2.63
CA LEU A 107 19.10 12.31 4.01
C LEU A 107 19.83 11.34 4.94
N ILE A 108 20.10 10.11 4.49
CA ILE A 108 20.76 9.07 5.27
C ILE A 108 22.27 9.24 5.15
N GLN A 109 22.95 9.23 6.30
CA GLN A 109 24.39 9.30 6.43
C GLN A 109 25.02 7.90 6.54
N GLU A 110 26.31 7.80 6.24
CA GLU A 110 27.07 6.57 6.41
C GLU A 110 27.06 6.16 7.90
N GLY A 111 26.70 4.90 8.16
CA GLY A 111 26.68 4.33 9.51
C GLY A 111 25.39 4.53 10.28
N ASP A 112 24.39 5.24 9.74
CA ASP A 112 23.09 5.42 10.40
C ASP A 112 22.41 4.08 10.72
N CYS A 113 21.79 4.00 11.89
CA CYS A 113 20.82 2.96 12.23
C CYS A 113 19.42 3.45 11.89
N ILE A 114 18.79 2.86 10.89
CA ILE A 114 17.51 3.36 10.36
C ILE A 114 16.37 2.35 10.50
N TYR A 115 15.17 2.86 10.68
CA TYR A 115 13.96 2.06 10.58
C TYR A 115 13.24 2.30 9.24
N LEU A 116 12.94 1.21 8.52
CA LEU A 116 12.12 1.21 7.31
C LEU A 116 10.80 0.50 7.55
N ASP A 117 9.70 1.25 7.49
CA ASP A 117 8.33 0.72 7.60
C ASP A 117 7.96 -0.20 6.43
N ALA A 118 7.06 -1.14 6.65
CA ALA A 118 6.56 -2.08 5.63
C ALA A 118 5.71 -1.37 4.55
N GLY A 119 6.33 -0.60 3.69
CA GLY A 119 5.65 0.19 2.66
C GLY A 119 6.26 0.04 1.27
N SER A 120 5.45 0.27 0.23
CA SER A 120 5.96 0.24 -1.15
C SER A 120 6.91 1.41 -1.46
N THR A 121 6.79 2.55 -0.77
CA THR A 121 7.71 3.70 -0.97
C THR A 121 9.04 3.46 -0.25
N THR A 122 9.00 2.91 0.96
CA THR A 122 10.21 2.54 1.73
C THR A 122 10.97 1.40 1.06
N TYR A 123 10.27 0.47 0.39
CA TYR A 123 10.89 -0.57 -0.42
C TYR A 123 11.79 0.01 -1.52
N GLU A 124 11.35 1.07 -2.20
CA GLU A 124 12.13 1.74 -3.25
C GLU A 124 13.40 2.45 -2.72
N MET A 125 13.55 2.60 -1.40
CA MET A 125 14.76 3.15 -0.81
C MET A 125 15.90 2.12 -0.76
N ILE A 126 15.60 0.83 -0.64
CA ILE A 126 16.59 -0.23 -0.36
C ILE A 126 17.75 -0.23 -1.37
N PRO A 127 17.52 -0.21 -2.70
CA PRO A 127 18.62 -0.19 -3.67
C PRO A 127 19.55 1.04 -3.56
N LEU A 128 19.07 2.10 -2.89
CA LEU A 128 19.79 3.36 -2.74
C LEU A 128 20.67 3.42 -1.48
N LEU A 129 20.70 2.34 -0.70
CA LEU A 129 21.41 2.24 0.57
C LEU A 129 22.75 1.46 0.46
N VAL A 130 23.04 0.84 -0.69
CA VAL A 130 24.16 -0.10 -0.91
C VAL A 130 25.49 0.43 -0.40
N ASP A 131 25.83 1.69 -0.70
CA ASP A 131 27.14 2.27 -0.36
C ASP A 131 27.14 3.04 0.97
N LYS A 132 26.06 3.02 1.73
CA LYS A 132 25.90 3.85 2.93
C LYS A 132 26.30 3.16 4.23
N LYS A 133 26.62 1.87 4.20
CA LYS A 133 27.00 1.04 5.37
C LYS A 133 26.05 1.22 6.57
N VAL A 134 24.76 1.32 6.28
CA VAL A 134 23.71 1.50 7.28
C VAL A 134 23.31 0.18 7.92
N THR A 135 22.73 0.26 9.12
CA THR A 135 22.00 -0.85 9.73
C THR A 135 20.50 -0.58 9.61
N VAL A 136 19.76 -1.50 8.99
CA VAL A 136 18.31 -1.37 8.77
C VAL A 136 17.55 -2.25 9.75
N VAL A 137 16.54 -1.70 10.41
CA VAL A 137 15.49 -2.48 11.08
C VAL A 137 14.17 -2.28 10.33
N THR A 138 13.44 -3.37 10.09
CA THR A 138 12.18 -3.29 9.35
C THR A 138 11.14 -4.27 9.89
N ASN A 139 9.86 -3.94 9.69
CA ASN A 139 8.73 -4.85 9.85
C ASN A 139 8.16 -5.33 8.50
N GLY A 140 8.83 -5.04 7.39
CA GLY A 140 8.37 -5.38 6.04
C GLY A 140 8.91 -6.71 5.55
N LEU A 141 8.04 -7.70 5.36
CA LEU A 141 8.44 -9.01 4.84
C LEU A 141 9.03 -8.92 3.42
N MET A 142 8.52 -8.02 2.58
CA MET A 142 9.04 -7.82 1.22
C MET A 142 10.43 -7.18 1.18
N HIS A 143 10.82 -6.49 2.26
CA HIS A 143 12.13 -5.85 2.35
C HIS A 143 13.26 -6.86 2.49
N LEU A 144 13.00 -8.03 3.11
CA LEU A 144 14.04 -8.98 3.51
C LEU A 144 14.86 -9.51 2.35
N GLU A 145 14.19 -9.93 1.27
CA GLU A 145 14.87 -10.43 0.07
C GLU A 145 15.77 -9.35 -0.55
N SER A 146 15.23 -8.15 -0.72
CA SER A 146 15.97 -7.02 -1.29
C SER A 146 17.15 -6.58 -0.41
N LEU A 147 16.96 -6.50 0.92
CA LEU A 147 18.05 -6.18 1.85
C LEU A 147 19.18 -7.23 1.80
N TYR A 148 18.82 -8.50 1.68
CA TYR A 148 19.77 -9.59 1.51
C TYR A 148 20.49 -9.52 0.15
N GLU A 149 19.78 -9.32 -0.95
CA GLU A 149 20.38 -9.22 -2.29
C GLU A 149 21.39 -8.07 -2.43
N TYR A 150 21.12 -6.95 -1.74
CA TYR A 150 22.02 -5.79 -1.73
C TYR A 150 23.07 -5.81 -0.62
N ASP A 151 23.22 -6.93 0.10
CA ASP A 151 24.20 -7.11 1.20
C ASP A 151 24.12 -5.99 2.27
N ILE A 152 22.91 -5.58 2.60
CA ILE A 152 22.65 -4.55 3.61
C ILE A 152 22.42 -5.23 4.96
N GLN A 153 23.18 -4.81 5.98
CA GLN A 153 22.96 -5.30 7.35
C GLN A 153 21.56 -4.97 7.84
N ALA A 154 20.77 -6.01 8.14
CA ALA A 154 19.36 -5.81 8.49
C ALA A 154 18.89 -6.70 9.64
N TYR A 155 17.95 -6.16 10.41
CA TYR A 155 17.19 -6.85 11.43
C TYR A 155 15.71 -6.77 11.09
N VAL A 156 14.99 -7.85 11.32
CA VAL A 156 13.53 -7.89 11.15
C VAL A 156 12.87 -8.03 12.52
N VAL A 157 11.87 -7.21 12.78
CA VAL A 157 11.04 -7.40 13.97
C VAL A 157 10.16 -8.64 13.79
N GLY A 158 10.03 -9.44 14.83
CA GLY A 158 9.13 -10.60 14.82
C GLY A 158 7.66 -10.19 14.76
N GLY A 159 6.75 -11.15 14.88
CA GLY A 159 5.32 -10.87 15.00
C GLY A 159 4.44 -11.65 14.04
N LYS A 160 3.17 -11.26 13.98
CA LYS A 160 2.16 -11.81 13.10
C LYS A 160 2.30 -11.20 11.69
N ILE A 161 2.25 -12.02 10.67
CA ILE A 161 2.23 -11.55 9.27
C ILE A 161 0.81 -11.09 8.92
N LYS A 162 0.67 -9.83 8.54
CA LYS A 162 -0.56 -9.29 7.94
C LYS A 162 -0.53 -9.55 6.44
N GLY A 163 -1.44 -10.44 5.96
CA GLY A 163 -1.39 -10.94 4.58
C GLY A 163 -1.53 -9.86 3.51
N LEU A 164 -2.37 -8.83 3.74
CA LEU A 164 -2.67 -7.77 2.77
C LEU A 164 -1.45 -6.86 2.49
N THR A 165 -0.76 -6.46 3.54
CA THR A 165 0.37 -5.51 3.45
C THR A 165 1.74 -6.16 3.62
N LYS A 166 1.76 -7.48 3.94
CA LYS A 166 2.98 -8.23 4.25
C LYS A 166 3.83 -7.56 5.35
N ALA A 167 3.16 -6.87 6.26
CA ALA A 167 3.77 -6.27 7.44
C ALA A 167 3.78 -7.25 8.60
N LEU A 168 4.84 -7.22 9.40
CA LEU A 168 4.93 -7.88 10.70
C LEU A 168 4.34 -6.93 11.74
N VAL A 169 3.32 -7.41 12.48
CA VAL A 169 2.56 -6.60 13.43
C VAL A 169 2.28 -7.36 14.74
N GLY A 170 1.62 -6.71 15.67
CA GLY A 170 1.21 -7.28 16.94
C GLY A 170 2.22 -7.06 18.07
N SER A 171 1.88 -7.57 19.26
CA SER A 171 2.64 -7.31 20.50
C SER A 171 4.10 -7.79 20.48
N GLN A 172 4.38 -8.85 19.73
CA GLN A 172 5.77 -9.34 19.59
C GLN A 172 6.60 -8.40 18.74
N ALA A 173 6.03 -7.84 17.64
CA ALA A 173 6.70 -6.85 16.81
C ALA A 173 7.01 -5.57 17.60
N ILE A 174 6.06 -5.10 18.41
CA ILE A 174 6.26 -3.94 19.28
C ILE A 174 7.37 -4.19 20.30
N ARG A 175 7.35 -5.34 20.98
CA ARG A 175 8.40 -5.69 21.95
C ARG A 175 9.77 -5.78 21.30
N GLY A 176 9.87 -6.45 20.16
CA GLY A 176 11.14 -6.55 19.42
C GLY A 176 11.65 -5.18 18.97
N LEU A 177 10.75 -4.25 18.64
CA LEU A 177 11.14 -2.89 18.22
C LEU A 177 11.66 -2.05 19.40
N GLN A 178 11.16 -2.27 20.62
CA GLN A 178 11.53 -1.48 21.81
C GLN A 178 13.02 -1.58 22.19
N ASP A 179 13.71 -2.64 21.77
CA ASP A 179 15.12 -2.85 22.06
C ASP A 179 16.06 -1.98 21.19
N TYR A 180 15.53 -1.32 20.16
CA TYR A 180 16.30 -0.51 19.22
C TYR A 180 16.17 0.99 19.49
N ARG A 181 17.16 1.76 18.98
CA ARG A 181 17.11 3.22 18.83
C ARG A 181 17.60 3.55 17.44
N PHE A 182 16.98 4.53 16.81
CA PHE A 182 17.24 4.87 15.41
C PHE A 182 17.70 6.31 15.28
N ASP A 183 18.70 6.53 14.43
CA ASP A 183 19.06 7.87 14.00
C ASP A 183 17.91 8.45 13.15
N LYS A 184 17.33 7.62 12.27
CA LYS A 184 16.22 8.02 11.40
C LYS A 184 15.18 6.92 11.22
N CYS A 185 13.92 7.31 11.08
CA CYS A 185 12.89 6.41 10.59
C CYS A 185 12.17 6.97 9.36
N PHE A 186 11.79 6.07 8.47
CA PHE A 186 11.01 6.39 7.29
C PHE A 186 9.71 5.59 7.32
N ILE A 187 8.60 6.29 7.50
CA ILE A 187 7.28 5.72 7.76
C ILE A 187 6.36 6.02 6.58
N GLY A 188 5.76 4.98 6.01
CA GLY A 188 4.68 5.15 5.03
C GLY A 188 3.36 5.54 5.69
N THR A 189 2.48 6.22 4.94
CA THR A 189 1.14 6.56 5.41
C THR A 189 0.08 6.25 4.35
N ASN A 190 -1.17 6.07 4.80
CA ASN A 190 -2.31 5.90 3.92
C ASN A 190 -3.12 7.19 3.77
N GLY A 191 -3.02 8.09 4.74
CA GLY A 191 -3.69 9.39 4.70
C GLY A 191 -2.92 10.46 5.45
N ILE A 192 -2.98 11.68 4.93
CA ILE A 192 -2.41 12.90 5.50
C ILE A 192 -3.51 13.95 5.58
N HIS A 193 -3.71 14.52 6.73
CA HIS A 193 -4.68 15.59 6.94
C HIS A 193 -4.09 16.67 7.84
N GLU A 194 -4.33 17.90 7.52
CA GLU A 194 -3.81 19.07 8.22
C GLU A 194 -4.03 19.07 9.73
N GLU A 195 -5.22 18.66 10.18
CA GLU A 195 -5.58 18.63 11.60
C GLU A 195 -5.45 17.23 12.21
N LEU A 196 -5.75 16.18 11.43
CA LEU A 196 -5.76 14.79 11.90
C LEU A 196 -4.43 14.07 11.70
N GLY A 197 -3.42 14.76 11.14
CA GLY A 197 -2.07 14.23 10.97
C GLY A 197 -2.01 13.03 10.04
N TYR A 198 -1.18 12.06 10.40
CA TYR A 198 -0.90 10.86 9.63
C TYR A 198 -1.76 9.69 10.08
N THR A 199 -2.42 9.04 9.12
CA THR A 199 -3.41 8.01 9.40
C THR A 199 -3.19 6.72 8.60
N THR A 200 -3.62 5.59 9.15
CA THR A 200 -3.59 4.26 8.52
C THR A 200 -4.91 3.51 8.82
N PRO A 201 -5.34 2.57 7.96
CA PRO A 201 -6.56 1.81 8.23
C PRO A 201 -6.46 0.84 9.42
N ASP A 202 -5.27 0.35 9.75
CA ASP A 202 -5.06 -0.76 10.66
C ASP A 202 -4.45 -0.33 12.01
N PRO A 203 -5.09 -0.65 13.16
CA PRO A 203 -4.57 -0.31 14.49
C PRO A 203 -3.26 -0.99 14.87
N GLU A 204 -3.00 -2.22 14.38
CA GLU A 204 -1.75 -2.93 14.67
C GLU A 204 -0.58 -2.25 13.93
N GLU A 205 -0.79 -1.85 12.65
CA GLU A 205 0.20 -1.06 11.92
C GLU A 205 0.40 0.34 12.52
N ALA A 206 -0.68 1.01 12.92
CA ALA A 206 -0.60 2.31 13.61
C ALA A 206 0.30 2.24 14.86
N SER A 207 0.18 1.16 15.63
CA SER A 207 0.99 0.94 16.84
C SER A 207 2.48 0.78 16.53
N ILE A 208 2.84 0.04 15.47
CA ILE A 208 4.22 -0.11 15.03
C ILE A 208 4.79 1.22 14.53
N LYS A 209 4.05 1.94 13.67
CA LYS A 209 4.46 3.25 13.15
C LYS A 209 4.70 4.26 14.27
N LYS A 210 3.77 4.33 15.23
CA LYS A 210 3.91 5.20 16.40
C LYS A 210 5.14 4.84 17.23
N MET A 211 5.38 3.56 17.48
CA MET A 211 6.55 3.10 18.23
C MET A 211 7.84 3.46 17.49
N ALA A 212 7.95 3.22 16.18
CA ALA A 212 9.11 3.56 15.39
C ALA A 212 9.43 5.07 15.42
N LEU A 213 8.40 5.93 15.32
CA LEU A 213 8.57 7.37 15.48
C LEU A 213 9.12 7.74 16.87
N GLN A 214 8.61 7.11 17.94
CA GLN A 214 9.06 7.38 19.31
C GLN A 214 10.50 6.97 19.58
N LEU A 215 11.00 5.94 18.86
CA LEU A 215 12.33 5.38 19.02
C LEU A 215 13.39 6.04 18.12
N SER A 216 13.00 7.05 17.34
CA SER A 216 13.85 7.70 16.33
C SER A 216 14.14 9.15 16.70
N GLU A 217 15.41 9.57 16.47
CA GLU A 217 15.81 10.95 16.62
C GLU A 217 15.22 11.84 15.52
N GLN A 218 15.41 11.45 14.26
CA GLN A 218 14.81 12.12 13.12
C GLN A 218 13.68 11.27 12.52
N ARG A 219 12.54 11.90 12.35
CA ARG A 219 11.28 11.23 12.00
C ARG A 219 10.78 11.72 10.67
N TYR A 220 10.64 10.82 9.71
CA TYR A 220 10.17 11.13 8.36
C TYR A 220 8.94 10.31 8.03
N VAL A 221 7.88 10.99 7.58
CA VAL A 221 6.77 10.35 6.90
C VAL A 221 6.93 10.59 5.41
N ILE A 222 6.91 9.50 4.63
CA ILE A 222 7.10 9.56 3.18
C ILE A 222 5.82 9.16 2.47
N ALA A 223 5.37 9.98 1.53
CA ALA A 223 4.10 9.78 0.85
C ALA A 223 4.08 10.41 -0.55
N ASP A 224 3.31 9.82 -1.46
CA ASP A 224 2.89 10.48 -2.69
C ASP A 224 1.65 11.37 -2.44
N ARG A 225 1.44 12.37 -3.31
CA ARG A 225 0.32 13.32 -3.20
C ARG A 225 -1.05 12.66 -3.09
N SER A 226 -1.22 11.46 -3.61
CA SER A 226 -2.51 10.76 -3.53
C SER A 226 -2.98 10.48 -2.09
N LYS A 227 -2.09 10.66 -1.09
CA LYS A 227 -2.40 10.50 0.35
C LYS A 227 -2.86 11.80 0.99
N TRP A 228 -2.64 12.94 0.35
CA TRP A 228 -3.06 14.23 0.84
C TRP A 228 -4.59 14.34 0.93
N ASN A 229 -5.07 15.00 1.97
CA ASN A 229 -6.49 15.19 2.28
C ASN A 229 -7.28 13.88 2.47
N LYS A 230 -6.59 12.78 2.79
CA LYS A 230 -7.21 11.50 3.14
C LYS A 230 -7.10 11.24 4.64
N VAL A 231 -8.16 10.64 5.19
CA VAL A 231 -8.23 10.25 6.60
C VAL A 231 -8.62 8.79 6.66
N CYS A 232 -7.75 7.97 7.26
CA CYS A 232 -8.01 6.57 7.55
C CYS A 232 -8.48 6.38 9.00
N PHE A 233 -8.76 5.14 9.38
CA PHE A 233 -9.41 4.79 10.63
C PHE A 233 -8.62 5.18 11.88
N VAL A 234 -7.28 5.05 11.86
CA VAL A 234 -6.43 5.27 13.03
C VAL A 234 -5.37 6.32 12.73
N GLN A 235 -5.29 7.34 13.59
CA GLN A 235 -4.17 8.27 13.62
C GLN A 235 -2.98 7.62 14.34
N PHE A 236 -1.80 7.67 13.73
CA PHE A 236 -0.57 7.18 14.37
C PHE A 236 0.40 8.30 14.76
N ALA A 237 0.27 9.50 14.19
CA ALA A 237 1.03 10.67 14.57
C ALA A 237 0.30 11.97 14.20
N ALA A 238 0.50 13.02 14.97
CA ALA A 238 0.09 14.36 14.59
C ALA A 238 1.03 14.90 13.49
N ILE A 239 0.59 15.92 12.73
CA ILE A 239 1.36 16.41 11.58
C ILE A 239 2.74 16.95 11.97
N GLN A 240 2.86 17.53 13.16
CA GLN A 240 4.11 18.11 13.70
C GLN A 240 5.09 17.07 14.25
N GLU A 241 4.72 15.80 14.36
CA GLU A 241 5.56 14.78 14.98
C GLU A 241 6.61 14.22 14.01
N ALA A 242 6.52 14.53 12.70
CA ALA A 242 7.46 14.06 11.70
C ALA A 242 7.58 15.06 10.54
N VAL A 243 8.77 15.13 9.94
CA VAL A 243 9.00 15.81 8.67
C VAL A 243 8.27 15.06 7.55
N LEU A 244 7.52 15.77 6.72
CA LEU A 244 6.84 15.18 5.56
C LEU A 244 7.75 15.25 4.33
N ILE A 245 8.04 14.09 3.73
CA ILE A 245 8.67 14.00 2.40
C ILE A 245 7.58 13.60 1.40
N ILE A 246 7.34 14.45 0.42
CA ILE A 246 6.26 14.28 -0.56
C ILE A 246 6.72 14.66 -1.97
N ASP A 247 6.13 14.06 -2.99
CA ASP A 247 6.46 14.38 -4.38
C ASP A 247 6.03 15.80 -4.76
N GLN A 248 4.80 16.19 -4.43
CA GLN A 248 4.31 17.55 -4.69
C GLN A 248 3.14 17.93 -3.77
N LEU A 249 2.98 19.23 -3.53
CA LEU A 249 1.79 19.84 -2.93
C LEU A 249 1.52 21.14 -3.69
N GLU A 250 0.24 21.50 -3.80
CA GLU A 250 -0.14 22.83 -4.28
C GLU A 250 0.26 23.91 -3.27
N GLN A 251 0.32 25.14 -3.70
CA GLN A 251 0.81 26.25 -2.85
C GLN A 251 -0.06 26.50 -1.62
N ASP A 252 -1.37 26.34 -1.74
CA ASP A 252 -2.32 26.45 -0.64
C ASP A 252 -2.24 25.25 0.32
N GLU A 253 -2.06 24.03 -0.21
CA GLU A 253 -1.86 22.80 0.58
C GLU A 253 -0.57 22.90 1.41
N GLU A 254 0.52 23.36 0.80
CA GLU A 254 1.79 23.56 1.49
C GLU A 254 1.69 24.64 2.57
N SER A 255 1.04 25.75 2.25
CA SER A 255 0.84 26.85 3.19
C SER A 255 0.03 26.44 4.43
N ALA A 256 -0.89 25.49 4.28
CA ALA A 256 -1.71 24.98 5.37
C ALA A 256 -0.90 24.22 6.45
N ILE A 257 0.22 23.59 6.08
CA ILE A 257 1.01 22.76 6.99
C ILE A 257 2.43 23.25 7.27
N SER A 258 2.96 24.17 6.47
CA SER A 258 4.37 24.63 6.60
C SER A 258 4.67 25.34 7.93
N ASN A 259 3.66 25.84 8.61
CA ASN A 259 3.79 26.39 9.98
C ASN A 259 3.67 25.31 11.08
N LYS A 260 3.28 24.09 10.73
CA LYS A 260 3.08 22.97 11.67
C LYS A 260 4.19 21.91 11.57
N THR A 261 4.72 21.68 10.38
CA THR A 261 5.83 20.74 10.16
C THR A 261 6.72 21.17 9.00
N THR A 262 7.95 20.64 8.97
CA THR A 262 8.83 20.78 7.80
C THR A 262 8.34 19.89 6.66
N VAL A 263 8.20 20.47 5.48
CA VAL A 263 7.86 19.75 4.25
C VAL A 263 9.08 19.78 3.33
N ILE A 264 9.51 18.61 2.89
CA ILE A 264 10.57 18.44 1.89
C ILE A 264 9.91 17.88 0.62
N LYS A 265 9.93 18.69 -0.44
CA LYS A 265 9.36 18.29 -1.74
C LYS A 265 10.45 17.78 -2.67
N VAL A 266 10.08 16.85 -3.53
CA VAL A 266 10.94 16.42 -4.62
C VAL A 266 11.10 17.59 -5.59
N VAL A 267 12.33 18.00 -5.84
CA VAL A 267 12.66 19.00 -6.87
C VAL A 267 12.76 18.25 -8.21
N GLU A 268 12.19 18.83 -9.28
CA GLU A 268 12.24 18.28 -10.63
C GLU A 268 13.67 18.24 -11.20
#